data_96071a9f5d997a8c1f38c4eca7d871be
#
_entry.id   96071a9f5d997a8c1f38c4eca7d871be
#
_cell.length_a   1.000
_cell.length_b   1.000
_cell.length_c   1.000
_cell.angle_alpha   90.00
_cell.angle_beta   90.00
_cell.angle_gamma   90.00
#
_symmetry.space_group_name_H-M   'P 1'
#
loop_
_entity.id
_entity.type
_entity.pdbx_description
1 polymer ?
#
loop_
_entity_poly.entity_id
_entity_poly.type
_entity_poly.pdbx_seq_one_letter_code
_entity_poly.pdbx_strand_id
1 'polypeptide(L)'
;MTRLNKAFWVWCEFSSIDTEYLKKIQNKVQSELRGPEFKIHLTLAGPFNEINPSSINGIRTYCSQNSPIEVKLFKYDYQEKFFQSFFIAVSQSKELNDLRNAMFKINHQKPSHPYLPHISLAYGNHEKKAKENLITSLPQLKNSIAIDKVSIVDIDEDINLWKASECFSLSSASLV
;
A
#
# COMPACT_ATOMS: atom_id res chain seq x y z
N MET A 1 -13.39 -18.19 1.48
CA MET A 1 -13.16 -16.81 2.00
C MET A 1 -11.96 -16.86 2.94
N THR A 2 -10.90 -16.17 2.62
CA THR A 2 -9.77 -16.01 3.54
C THR A 2 -10.23 -14.98 4.57
N ARG A 3 -10.50 -15.39 5.81
CA ARG A 3 -10.80 -14.48 6.90
C ARG A 3 -9.51 -13.68 7.21
N LEU A 4 -9.59 -12.37 7.12
CA LEU A 4 -8.55 -11.50 7.69
C LEU A 4 -8.75 -11.51 9.20
N ASN A 5 -7.74 -11.97 9.94
CA ASN A 5 -7.72 -11.77 11.38
C ASN A 5 -7.45 -10.29 11.66
N LYS A 6 -8.06 -9.78 12.73
CA LYS A 6 -7.76 -8.43 13.21
C LYS A 6 -6.26 -8.28 13.42
N ALA A 7 -5.67 -7.30 12.74
CA ALA A 7 -4.23 -7.06 12.76
C ALA A 7 -3.92 -5.62 12.39
N PHE A 8 -2.74 -5.17 12.79
CA PHE A 8 -2.21 -3.87 12.35
C PHE A 8 -1.30 -4.04 11.14
N TRP A 9 -1.43 -3.11 10.21
CA TRP A 9 -0.59 -3.02 9.03
C TRP A 9 0.03 -1.64 8.92
N VAL A 10 1.16 -1.56 8.26
CA VAL A 10 1.78 -0.29 7.89
C VAL A 10 1.64 -0.11 6.39
N TRP A 11 1.03 1.00 6.00
CA TRP A 11 0.82 1.38 4.61
C TRP A 11 1.67 2.57 4.22
N CYS A 12 2.07 2.60 2.95
CA CYS A 12 2.55 3.81 2.29
C CYS A 12 1.37 4.54 1.65
N GLU A 13 1.36 5.85 1.79
CA GLU A 13 0.45 6.75 1.08
C GLU A 13 1.26 7.69 0.18
N PHE A 14 0.61 8.23 -0.83
CA PHE A 14 1.26 8.95 -1.91
C PHE A 14 1.04 10.44 -1.79
N SER A 15 1.86 11.23 -2.49
CA SER A 15 1.63 12.67 -2.64
C SER A 15 0.20 12.95 -3.11
N SER A 16 -0.33 14.14 -2.84
CA SER A 16 -1.70 14.50 -3.24
C SER A 16 -1.91 14.34 -4.76
N ILE A 17 -0.93 14.76 -5.56
CA ILE A 17 -0.98 14.66 -7.03
C ILE A 17 -1.01 13.19 -7.49
N ASP A 18 -0.17 12.35 -6.89
CA ASP A 18 -0.11 10.94 -7.26
C ASP A 18 -1.31 10.15 -6.71
N THR A 19 -1.83 10.54 -5.56
CA THR A 19 -3.09 10.00 -5.02
C THR A 19 -4.25 10.26 -5.97
N GLU A 20 -4.39 11.48 -6.50
CA GLU A 20 -5.43 11.81 -7.48
C GLU A 20 -5.26 11.02 -8.79
N TYR A 21 -4.02 10.90 -9.26
CA TYR A 21 -3.71 10.09 -10.44
C TYR A 21 -4.12 8.63 -10.26
N LEU A 22 -3.73 8.01 -9.15
CA LEU A 22 -4.06 6.62 -8.83
C LEU A 22 -5.56 6.42 -8.61
N LYS A 23 -6.25 7.36 -7.97
CA LYS A 23 -7.72 7.31 -7.79
C LYS A 23 -8.48 7.34 -9.10
N LYS A 24 -8.04 8.11 -10.09
CA LYS A 24 -8.65 8.11 -11.43
C LYS A 24 -8.57 6.74 -12.07
N ILE A 25 -7.43 6.07 -11.94
CA ILE A 25 -7.25 4.69 -12.45
C ILE A 25 -8.12 3.72 -11.64
N GLN A 26 -8.11 3.81 -10.31
CA GLN A 26 -8.90 2.96 -9.43
C GLN A 26 -10.39 3.07 -9.74
N ASN A 27 -10.92 4.28 -9.92
CA ASN A 27 -12.33 4.50 -10.26
C ASN A 27 -12.69 3.84 -11.60
N LYS A 28 -11.82 3.94 -12.61
CA LYS A 28 -12.03 3.26 -13.89
C LYS A 28 -12.02 1.74 -13.74
N VAL A 29 -11.10 1.21 -12.95
CA VAL A 29 -11.05 -0.23 -12.65
C VAL A 29 -12.29 -0.68 -11.90
N GLN A 30 -12.72 0.04 -10.87
CA GLN A 30 -13.89 -0.33 -10.05
C GLN A 30 -15.22 -0.15 -10.77
N SER A 31 -15.29 0.66 -11.82
CA SER A 31 -16.49 0.71 -12.68
C SER A 31 -16.72 -0.59 -13.46
N GLU A 32 -15.64 -1.32 -13.77
CA GLU A 32 -15.67 -2.59 -14.50
C GLU A 32 -15.62 -3.81 -13.55
N LEU A 33 -14.69 -3.76 -12.60
CA LEU A 33 -14.49 -4.79 -11.58
C LEU A 33 -15.11 -4.33 -10.26
N ARG A 34 -16.40 -4.56 -10.09
CA ARG A 34 -17.14 -4.16 -8.88
C ARG A 34 -16.60 -4.87 -7.65
N GLY A 35 -16.52 -4.16 -6.54
CA GLY A 35 -16.04 -4.69 -5.28
C GLY A 35 -16.15 -3.64 -4.16
N PRO A 36 -15.61 -3.93 -2.97
CA PRO A 36 -15.61 -2.99 -1.87
C PRO A 36 -14.75 -1.77 -2.19
N GLU A 37 -15.17 -0.62 -1.67
CA GLU A 37 -14.35 0.59 -1.70
C GLU A 37 -13.26 0.52 -0.64
N PHE A 38 -12.09 1.03 -0.97
CA PHE A 38 -10.96 1.13 -0.04
C PHE A 38 -10.03 2.27 -0.44
N LYS A 39 -9.30 2.78 0.55
CA LYS A 39 -8.31 3.83 0.33
C LYS A 39 -7.12 3.31 -0.49
N ILE A 40 -6.71 4.06 -1.50
CA ILE A 40 -5.52 3.71 -2.30
C ILE A 40 -4.27 3.76 -1.42
N HIS A 41 -3.47 2.70 -1.44
CA HIS A 41 -2.26 2.55 -0.64
C HIS A 41 -1.32 1.49 -1.24
N LEU A 42 -0.11 1.44 -0.72
CA LEU A 42 0.83 0.34 -0.90
C LEU A 42 1.08 -0.29 0.46
N THR A 43 0.78 -1.58 0.62
CA THR A 43 1.09 -2.30 1.86
C THR A 43 2.59 -2.45 2.02
N LEU A 44 3.13 -1.95 3.13
CA LEU A 44 4.56 -1.94 3.41
C LEU A 44 4.99 -3.07 4.34
N ALA A 45 4.32 -3.22 5.47
CA ALA A 45 4.68 -4.20 6.49
C ALA A 45 3.45 -4.68 7.30
N GLY A 46 3.57 -5.85 7.88
CA GLY A 46 2.55 -6.53 8.67
C GLY A 46 2.32 -7.96 8.18
N PRO A 47 1.36 -8.70 8.75
CA PRO A 47 0.49 -8.28 9.88
C PRO A 47 1.25 -8.19 11.21
N PHE A 48 0.90 -7.22 12.03
CA PHE A 48 1.35 -7.10 13.41
C PHE A 48 0.17 -7.35 14.34
N ASN A 49 0.35 -8.19 15.37
CA ASN A 49 -0.73 -8.46 16.34
C ASN A 49 -1.05 -7.22 17.20
N GLU A 50 -0.02 -6.44 17.48
CA GLU A 50 -0.12 -5.18 18.20
C GLU A 50 0.94 -4.20 17.71
N ILE A 51 0.66 -2.91 17.85
CA ILE A 51 1.64 -1.84 17.71
C ILE A 51 1.56 -1.00 18.99
N ASN A 52 2.60 -1.12 19.81
CA ASN A 52 2.66 -0.44 21.10
C ASN A 52 3.11 1.04 20.94
N PRO A 53 2.94 1.88 22.00
CA PRO A 53 3.33 3.30 21.96
C PRO A 53 4.81 3.54 21.59
N SER A 54 5.70 2.64 21.99
CA SER A 54 7.14 2.73 21.61
C SER A 54 7.34 2.53 20.13
N SER A 55 6.65 1.56 19.52
CA SER A 55 6.67 1.34 18.06
C SER A 55 6.08 2.52 17.30
N ILE A 56 4.98 3.11 17.78
CA ILE A 56 4.37 4.31 17.19
C ILE A 56 5.38 5.46 17.19
N ASN A 57 6.04 5.71 18.31
CA ASN A 57 7.08 6.74 18.44
C ASN A 57 8.28 6.43 17.55
N GLY A 58 8.69 5.18 17.45
CA GLY A 58 9.77 4.75 16.56
C GLY A 58 9.46 5.02 15.09
N ILE A 59 8.24 4.71 14.64
CA ILE A 59 7.79 4.99 13.26
C ILE A 59 7.73 6.50 13.02
N ARG A 60 7.17 7.27 13.96
CA ARG A 60 7.14 8.75 13.88
C ARG A 60 8.53 9.33 13.72
N THR A 61 9.47 8.91 14.57
CA THR A 61 10.86 9.36 14.54
C THR A 61 11.53 8.99 13.22
N TYR A 62 11.36 7.76 12.76
CA TYR A 62 11.89 7.35 11.47
C TYR A 62 11.36 8.23 10.32
N CYS A 63 10.06 8.46 10.27
CA CYS A 63 9.44 9.29 9.21
C CYS A 63 9.95 10.74 9.25
N SER A 64 10.14 11.33 10.43
CA SER A 64 10.65 12.70 10.56
C SER A 64 12.12 12.87 10.13
N GLN A 65 12.86 11.79 10.02
CA GLN A 65 14.29 11.78 9.66
C GLN A 65 14.55 11.32 8.22
N ASN A 66 13.52 10.90 7.49
CA ASN A 66 13.67 10.33 6.15
C ASN A 66 12.78 11.07 5.15
N SER A 67 13.33 11.41 4.01
CA SER A 67 12.63 12.10 2.92
C SER A 67 11.62 11.19 2.23
N PRO A 68 10.61 11.76 1.53
CA PRO A 68 9.78 11.02 0.59
C PRO A 68 10.63 10.18 -0.37
N ILE A 69 10.09 9.03 -0.76
CA ILE A 69 10.75 8.13 -1.70
C ILE A 69 9.96 8.01 -3.00
N GLU A 70 10.69 7.89 -4.11
CA GLU A 70 10.10 7.63 -5.40
C GLU A 70 10.06 6.11 -5.65
N VAL A 71 8.92 5.60 -6.12
CA VAL A 71 8.76 4.21 -6.52
C VAL A 71 8.33 4.12 -7.97
N LYS A 72 8.90 3.15 -8.70
CA LYS A 72 8.61 2.93 -10.11
C LYS A 72 7.39 2.04 -10.27
N LEU A 73 6.43 2.47 -11.06
CA LEU A 73 5.30 1.66 -11.48
C LEU A 73 5.74 0.75 -12.63
N PHE A 74 5.44 -0.54 -12.52
CA PHE A 74 5.91 -1.51 -13.50
C PHE A 74 4.85 -1.85 -14.54
N LYS A 75 3.72 -2.43 -14.10
CA LYS A 75 2.62 -2.85 -14.98
C LYS A 75 1.32 -3.03 -14.21
N TYR A 76 0.20 -3.04 -14.90
CA TYR A 76 -1.02 -3.63 -14.37
C TYR A 76 -0.87 -5.14 -14.32
N ASP A 77 -1.38 -5.74 -13.23
CA ASP A 77 -1.33 -7.19 -13.05
C ASP A 77 -2.52 -7.66 -12.22
N TYR A 78 -2.72 -8.96 -12.12
CA TYR A 78 -3.82 -9.56 -11.36
C TYR A 78 -3.44 -10.93 -10.82
N GLN A 79 -4.17 -11.37 -9.81
CA GLN A 79 -4.11 -12.73 -9.28
C GLN A 79 -5.54 -13.26 -9.03
N GLU A 80 -5.65 -14.56 -8.82
CA GLU A 80 -6.90 -15.21 -8.41
C GLU A 80 -7.03 -15.23 -6.88
N LYS A 81 -6.83 -14.05 -6.26
CA LYS A 81 -6.93 -13.81 -4.83
C LYS A 81 -7.76 -12.57 -4.57
N PHE A 82 -8.66 -12.63 -3.59
CA PHE A 82 -9.58 -11.54 -3.27
C PHE A 82 -8.87 -10.18 -3.10
N PHE A 83 -7.82 -10.11 -2.27
CA PHE A 83 -7.09 -8.87 -1.97
C PHE A 83 -5.97 -8.52 -2.96
N GLN A 84 -5.76 -9.32 -3.98
CA GLN A 84 -4.81 -9.09 -5.07
C GLN A 84 -5.49 -9.33 -6.42
N SER A 85 -6.80 -9.03 -6.49
CA SER A 85 -7.59 -9.31 -7.69
C SER A 85 -7.10 -8.52 -8.89
N PHE A 86 -6.86 -7.21 -8.70
CA PHE A 86 -6.29 -6.34 -9.76
C PHE A 86 -5.46 -5.22 -9.13
N PHE A 87 -4.26 -4.99 -9.61
CA PHE A 87 -3.31 -4.07 -8.98
C PHE A 87 -2.28 -3.52 -9.98
N ILE A 88 -1.56 -2.48 -9.55
CA ILE A 88 -0.33 -2.03 -10.19
C ILE A 88 0.84 -2.69 -9.47
N ALA A 89 1.66 -3.44 -10.19
CA ALA A 89 2.93 -3.95 -9.67
C ALA A 89 3.94 -2.80 -9.56
N VAL A 90 4.64 -2.74 -8.45
CA VAL A 90 5.66 -1.73 -8.16
C VAL A 90 7.02 -2.39 -8.18
N SER A 91 8.01 -1.74 -8.79
CA SER A 91 9.38 -2.25 -8.81
C SER A 91 9.99 -2.18 -7.40
N GLN A 92 10.70 -3.22 -7.01
CA GLN A 92 11.49 -3.16 -5.79
C GLN A 92 12.63 -2.15 -5.94
N SER A 93 12.89 -1.40 -4.90
CA SER A 93 14.05 -0.50 -4.80
C SER A 93 14.71 -0.66 -3.44
N LYS A 94 15.95 -0.21 -3.33
CA LYS A 94 16.67 -0.22 -2.06
C LYS A 94 15.93 0.63 -1.02
N GLU A 95 15.48 1.82 -1.39
CA GLU A 95 14.78 2.77 -0.53
C GLU A 95 13.47 2.19 0.02
N LEU A 96 12.67 1.55 -0.84
CA LEU A 96 11.42 0.90 -0.43
C LEU A 96 11.68 -0.30 0.50
N ASN A 97 12.71 -1.09 0.21
CA ASN A 97 13.10 -2.22 1.05
C ASN A 97 13.67 -1.76 2.39
N ASP A 98 14.46 -0.69 2.43
CA ASP A 98 15.00 -0.11 3.67
C ASP A 98 13.86 0.42 4.55
N LEU A 99 12.89 1.14 3.97
CA LEU A 99 11.70 1.61 4.68
C LEU A 99 10.91 0.43 5.26
N ARG A 100 10.66 -0.62 4.48
CA ARG A 100 9.98 -1.84 4.94
C ARG A 100 10.72 -2.51 6.09
N ASN A 101 12.02 -2.72 5.95
CA ASN A 101 12.85 -3.37 6.97
C ASN A 101 12.88 -2.55 8.27
N ALA A 102 12.88 -1.22 8.18
CA ALA A 102 12.78 -0.35 9.34
C ALA A 102 11.46 -0.55 10.10
N MET A 103 10.33 -0.68 9.41
CA MET A 103 9.03 -0.93 10.05
C MET A 103 9.01 -2.27 10.81
N PHE A 104 9.56 -3.33 10.21
CA PHE A 104 9.68 -4.62 10.91
C PHE A 104 10.61 -4.55 12.11
N LYS A 105 11.77 -3.90 11.97
CA LYS A 105 12.75 -3.74 13.06
C LYS A 105 12.16 -2.96 14.24
N ILE A 106 11.46 -1.85 13.98
CA ILE A 106 10.81 -1.04 15.01
C ILE A 106 9.77 -1.85 15.78
N ASN A 107 9.06 -2.76 15.10
CA ASN A 107 8.07 -3.64 15.72
C ASN A 107 8.66 -4.96 16.24
N HIS A 108 9.99 -5.08 16.32
CA HIS A 108 10.69 -6.29 16.80
C HIS A 108 10.29 -7.57 16.09
N GLN A 109 9.95 -7.48 14.82
CA GLN A 109 9.58 -8.62 13.96
C GLN A 109 10.47 -8.71 12.72
N LYS A 110 10.40 -9.84 12.06
CA LYS A 110 11.08 -10.07 10.77
C LYS A 110 10.05 -10.34 9.68
N PRO A 111 10.32 -9.93 8.44
CA PRO A 111 9.49 -10.32 7.31
C PRO A 111 9.42 -11.84 7.19
N SER A 112 8.21 -12.39 7.06
CA SER A 112 7.97 -13.84 6.94
C SER A 112 7.83 -14.32 5.49
N HIS A 113 7.65 -13.39 4.54
CA HIS A 113 7.38 -13.71 3.14
C HIS A 113 8.16 -12.79 2.21
N PRO A 114 8.46 -13.23 0.98
CA PRO A 114 8.99 -12.36 -0.06
C PRO A 114 8.11 -11.14 -0.27
N TYR A 115 8.74 -9.99 -0.47
CA TYR A 115 8.01 -8.74 -0.69
C TYR A 115 7.69 -8.57 -2.18
N LEU A 116 6.41 -8.48 -2.49
CA LEU A 116 5.89 -8.17 -3.82
C LEU A 116 5.10 -6.86 -3.72
N PRO A 117 5.77 -5.70 -3.81
CA PRO A 117 5.11 -4.41 -3.65
C PRO A 117 4.09 -4.19 -4.77
N HIS A 118 2.87 -3.79 -4.38
CA HIS A 118 1.79 -3.51 -5.32
C HIS A 118 0.80 -2.51 -4.75
N ILE A 119 0.07 -1.84 -5.63
CA ILE A 119 -1.01 -0.92 -5.31
C ILE A 119 -2.30 -1.55 -5.81
N SER A 120 -3.14 -2.01 -4.88
CA SER A 120 -4.43 -2.63 -5.23
C SER A 120 -5.38 -1.60 -5.83
N LEU A 121 -6.08 -2.00 -6.89
CA LEU A 121 -7.08 -1.19 -7.59
C LEU A 121 -8.48 -1.78 -7.45
N ALA A 122 -8.61 -3.10 -7.30
CA ALA A 122 -9.86 -3.78 -6.98
C ALA A 122 -9.64 -5.00 -6.10
N TYR A 123 -10.58 -5.23 -5.18
CA TYR A 123 -10.71 -6.46 -4.41
C TYR A 123 -11.94 -7.22 -4.88
N GLY A 124 -11.87 -8.53 -4.87
CA GLY A 124 -12.99 -9.38 -5.26
C GLY A 124 -12.58 -10.62 -6.04
N ASN A 125 -13.57 -11.46 -6.32
CA ASN A 125 -13.39 -12.65 -7.15
C ASN A 125 -13.88 -12.33 -8.57
N HIS A 126 -13.02 -11.77 -9.39
CA HIS A 126 -13.34 -11.36 -10.75
C HIS A 126 -12.80 -12.36 -11.76
N GLU A 127 -13.54 -12.54 -12.85
CA GLU A 127 -13.16 -13.43 -13.94
C GLU A 127 -11.84 -12.97 -14.58
N LYS A 128 -10.98 -13.93 -14.90
CA LYS A 128 -9.68 -13.69 -15.54
C LYS A 128 -9.81 -12.88 -16.83
N LYS A 129 -10.76 -13.25 -17.70
CA LYS A 129 -10.98 -12.56 -18.98
C LYS A 129 -11.36 -11.09 -18.83
N ALA A 130 -12.17 -10.76 -17.80
CA ALA A 130 -12.52 -9.38 -17.50
C ALA A 130 -11.28 -8.56 -17.10
N LYS A 131 -10.40 -9.13 -16.29
CA LYS A 131 -9.13 -8.50 -15.89
C LYS A 131 -8.17 -8.32 -17.07
N GLU A 132 -8.02 -9.31 -17.94
CA GLU A 132 -7.20 -9.23 -19.16
C GLU A 132 -7.70 -8.15 -20.11
N ASN A 133 -9.01 -8.11 -20.37
CA ASN A 133 -9.61 -7.07 -21.20
C ASN A 133 -9.39 -5.68 -20.63
N LEU A 134 -9.51 -5.54 -19.30
CA LEU A 134 -9.34 -4.25 -18.64
C LEU A 134 -7.91 -3.70 -18.81
N ILE A 135 -6.89 -4.55 -18.71
CA ILE A 135 -5.49 -4.13 -18.90
C ILE A 135 -5.30 -3.40 -20.25
N THR A 136 -5.94 -3.89 -21.31
CA THR A 136 -5.80 -3.30 -22.66
C THR A 136 -6.49 -1.95 -22.81
N SER A 137 -7.43 -1.62 -21.92
CA SER A 137 -8.22 -0.38 -21.95
C SER A 137 -7.74 0.70 -20.99
N LEU A 138 -6.82 0.35 -20.08
CA LEU A 138 -6.29 1.28 -19.09
C LEU A 138 -5.23 2.22 -19.70
N PRO A 139 -5.07 3.43 -19.15
CA PRO A 139 -4.04 4.36 -19.62
C PRO A 139 -2.64 3.81 -19.33
N GLN A 140 -1.66 4.26 -20.10
CA GLN A 140 -0.26 3.99 -19.80
C GLN A 140 0.09 4.54 -18.41
N LEU A 141 0.80 3.74 -17.62
CA LEU A 141 1.26 4.16 -16.28
C LEU A 141 2.34 5.24 -16.40
N LYS A 142 2.33 6.17 -15.44
CA LYS A 142 3.51 7.01 -15.16
C LYS A 142 4.71 6.12 -14.82
N ASN A 143 5.91 6.61 -15.06
CA ASN A 143 7.13 5.88 -14.71
C ASN A 143 7.27 5.71 -13.18
N SER A 144 6.92 6.74 -12.42
CA SER A 144 7.08 6.74 -10.96
C SER A 144 6.06 7.62 -10.27
N ILE A 145 5.92 7.40 -8.97
CA ILE A 145 5.11 8.16 -8.03
C ILE A 145 5.84 8.33 -6.71
N ALA A 146 5.48 9.35 -5.94
CA ALA A 146 6.09 9.66 -4.65
C ALA A 146 5.28 9.09 -3.49
N ILE A 147 5.94 8.33 -2.61
CA ILE A 147 5.46 7.99 -1.28
C ILE A 147 5.91 9.09 -0.32
N ASP A 148 4.99 9.78 0.32
CA ASP A 148 5.27 10.88 1.23
C ASP A 148 4.75 10.67 2.65
N LYS A 149 4.00 9.59 2.89
CA LYS A 149 3.44 9.27 4.20
C LYS A 149 3.47 7.77 4.50
N VAL A 150 3.51 7.48 5.79
CA VAL A 150 3.36 6.14 6.35
C VAL A 150 2.21 6.15 7.33
N SER A 151 1.27 5.23 7.19
CA SER A 151 0.11 5.09 8.07
C SER A 151 0.09 3.75 8.78
N ILE A 152 -0.32 3.77 10.05
CA ILE A 152 -0.65 2.56 10.80
C ILE A 152 -2.16 2.34 10.65
N VAL A 153 -2.55 1.16 10.22
CA VAL A 153 -3.94 0.85 9.89
C VAL A 153 -4.40 -0.37 10.67
N ASP A 154 -5.53 -0.23 11.34
CA ASP A 154 -6.26 -1.34 11.97
C ASP A 154 -7.10 -2.03 10.87
N ILE A 155 -6.79 -3.28 10.63
CA ILE A 155 -7.46 -4.12 9.63
C ILE A 155 -8.44 -5.04 10.35
N ASP A 156 -9.68 -5.00 9.92
CA ASP A 156 -10.76 -5.86 10.39
C ASP A 156 -11.24 -6.80 9.26
N GLU A 157 -12.09 -7.76 9.57
CA GLU A 157 -12.75 -8.62 8.57
C GLU A 157 -13.61 -7.81 7.59
N ASP A 158 -14.22 -6.73 8.06
CA ASP A 158 -14.96 -5.78 7.23
C ASP A 158 -14.05 -4.65 6.74
N ILE A 159 -13.86 -4.59 5.42
CA ILE A 159 -13.02 -3.57 4.76
C ILE A 159 -13.50 -2.15 5.07
N ASN A 160 -14.80 -1.96 5.27
CA ASN A 160 -15.37 -0.65 5.61
C ASN A 160 -14.94 -0.14 7.01
N LEU A 161 -14.46 -1.04 7.87
CA LEU A 161 -13.96 -0.73 9.20
C LEU A 161 -12.46 -0.46 9.22
N TRP A 162 -11.75 -0.63 8.10
CA TRP A 162 -10.32 -0.34 8.04
C TRP A 162 -10.06 1.15 8.28
N LYS A 163 -9.29 1.41 9.31
CA LYS A 163 -9.06 2.76 9.78
C LYS A 163 -7.58 3.02 10.04
N ALA A 164 -7.06 4.08 9.43
CA ALA A 164 -5.76 4.61 9.84
C ALA A 164 -5.88 5.20 11.25
N SER A 165 -5.11 4.65 12.19
CA SER A 165 -5.01 5.16 13.56
C SER A 165 -3.97 6.26 13.69
N GLU A 166 -2.91 6.20 12.90
CA GLU A 166 -1.80 7.15 12.86
C GLU A 166 -1.36 7.37 11.41
N CYS A 167 -0.87 8.58 11.11
CA CYS A 167 -0.31 8.93 9.81
C CYS A 167 0.87 9.89 10.01
N PHE A 168 2.02 9.55 9.44
CA PHE A 168 3.27 10.31 9.57
C PHE A 168 3.81 10.70 8.21
N SER A 169 4.13 11.98 8.03
CA SER A 169 4.81 12.45 6.81
C SER A 169 6.28 12.07 6.84
N LEU A 170 6.77 11.60 5.68
CA LEU A 170 8.20 11.50 5.43
C LEU A 170 8.74 12.91 5.19
N SER A 171 9.60 13.37 6.06
CA SER A 171 10.19 14.71 5.97
C SER A 171 11.60 14.66 6.54
N SER A 172 12.60 14.82 5.69
CA SER A 172 13.93 15.07 6.24
C SER A 172 13.87 16.33 7.08
N ALA A 173 14.25 16.27 8.36
CA ALA A 173 14.48 17.45 9.14
C ALA A 173 15.54 18.27 8.37
N SER A 174 15.17 19.44 7.90
CA SER A 174 16.17 20.41 7.43
C SER A 174 17.13 20.63 8.60
N LEU A 175 18.37 20.21 8.44
CA LEU A 175 19.43 20.61 9.33
C LEU A 175 19.56 22.14 9.18
N VAL A 176 18.95 22.87 10.09
CA VAL A 176 19.14 24.30 10.28
C VAL A 176 20.43 24.50 11.09
#